data_95836e8a748b9b3839448964b548ad30
#
_entry.id   95836e8a748b9b3839448964b548ad30
#
_cell.length_a   1.000
_cell.length_b   1.000
_cell.length_c   1.000
_cell.angle_alpha   90.00
_cell.angle_beta   90.00
_cell.angle_gamma   90.00
#
_symmetry.space_group_name_H-M   'P 1'
#
loop_
_entity.id
_entity.type
_entity.pdbx_description
1 polymer ?
#
loop_
_entity_poly.entity_id
_entity_poly.type
_entity_poly.pdbx_seq_one_letter_code
_entity_poly.pdbx_strand_id
1 'polypeptide(L)'
;MRSVKGEITVFLSLSFTLLLSFIFGILESAVIQGSKNLSRIDTDRAIYSVFGEYHQELMEQYHVFGIDLGYRTGNYEEENLIQRLHYYNSGSTDHQIKGIQYLTDQSGQAFREQVLAYMEQRYGMDLVKKFTGTTEKWEQTETEESDMEKKTDEMTDAMERVNDSLDASGSQTEGEDVEEGPSLLDEENPFRIMQKIKKEGILSVVIPKGKKVSEKSVDLSGQASKRTLKKGYGTFPTRKGLDQTTEKLLYNEYLLKTFGYAFRQNSEQSEGTDESGEKEWQSDRSDALAYELEYILQGKGSDKENLESVLFRLFLLRISGNYGCLAKDMGRVAEAEALAVTISALLLMPEAVEPLKQMILVAWAGGESVMDLRCLLDGRKVPLVKSADKWVVSLSQLPLLLTDGGSVRGNDSGEGVGYSDYIRMFLFLKSVPEITMRTLDCVEVALHSKHILFQADQCVTKLEIQNKIIVYKNLNYQYPVYFGYE
;
A
#
# COMPACT_ATOMS: atom_id res chain seq x y z
N MET A 1 16.20 -71.45 71.10
CA MET A 1 16.88 -70.37 70.33
C MET A 1 17.24 -70.81 68.93
N ARG A 2 16.23 -71.02 68.06
CA ARG A 2 16.52 -71.46 66.64
C ARG A 2 15.64 -70.79 65.58
N SER A 3 14.82 -69.79 65.89
CA SER A 3 13.98 -69.12 64.89
C SER A 3 14.48 -67.77 64.38
N VAL A 4 15.29 -67.04 65.14
CA VAL A 4 15.69 -65.66 64.85
C VAL A 4 16.58 -65.48 63.62
N LYS A 5 17.43 -66.50 63.26
CA LYS A 5 18.34 -66.37 62.08
C LYS A 5 17.63 -66.48 60.74
N GLY A 6 16.52 -67.22 60.64
CA GLY A 6 15.72 -67.34 59.43
C GLY A 6 14.89 -66.07 59.12
N GLU A 7 14.34 -65.43 60.13
CA GLU A 7 13.53 -64.23 60.01
C GLU A 7 14.38 -63.03 59.54
N ILE A 8 15.58 -62.85 60.06
CA ILE A 8 16.50 -61.81 59.62
C ILE A 8 16.91 -61.96 58.15
N THR A 9 17.19 -63.19 57.68
CA THR A 9 17.55 -63.47 56.28
C THR A 9 16.37 -63.18 55.35
N VAL A 10 15.16 -63.55 55.70
CA VAL A 10 13.94 -63.24 54.95
C VAL A 10 13.68 -61.74 54.88
N PHE A 11 13.80 -61.04 56.02
CA PHE A 11 13.68 -59.58 56.07
C PHE A 11 14.73 -58.87 55.22
N LEU A 12 15.98 -59.31 55.29
CA LEU A 12 17.07 -58.70 54.51
C LEU A 12 16.88 -58.92 53.00
N SER A 13 16.47 -60.12 52.58
CA SER A 13 16.19 -60.44 51.16
C SER A 13 15.00 -59.63 50.61
N LEU A 14 13.95 -59.45 51.43
CA LEU A 14 12.76 -58.68 51.06
C LEU A 14 13.08 -57.20 50.95
N SER A 15 13.84 -56.65 51.90
CA SER A 15 14.33 -55.28 51.88
C SER A 15 15.26 -54.98 50.69
N PHE A 16 16.14 -55.92 50.38
CA PHE A 16 17.05 -55.82 49.18
C PHE A 16 16.25 -55.87 47.88
N THR A 17 15.28 -56.76 47.74
CA THR A 17 14.39 -56.86 46.56
C THR A 17 13.60 -55.57 46.38
N LEU A 18 13.05 -54.97 47.49
CA LEU A 18 12.33 -53.74 47.45
C LEU A 18 13.26 -52.57 47.03
N LEU A 19 14.47 -52.51 47.56
CA LEU A 19 15.49 -51.50 47.18
C LEU A 19 15.91 -51.62 45.70
N LEU A 20 16.13 -52.84 45.22
CA LEU A 20 16.39 -53.08 43.82
C LEU A 20 15.21 -52.64 42.92
N SER A 21 13.97 -53.00 43.31
CA SER A 21 12.77 -52.58 42.56
C SER A 21 12.66 -51.05 42.50
N PHE A 22 13.00 -50.34 43.60
CA PHE A 22 13.01 -48.88 43.64
C PHE A 22 14.07 -48.28 42.71
N ILE A 23 15.30 -48.84 42.73
CA ILE A 23 16.38 -48.42 41.82
C ILE A 23 15.99 -48.63 40.37
N PHE A 24 15.39 -49.79 40.02
CA PHE A 24 14.91 -50.07 38.67
C PHE A 24 13.81 -49.08 38.25
N GLY A 25 12.88 -48.70 39.15
CA GLY A 25 11.84 -47.70 38.87
C GLY A 25 12.42 -46.32 38.59
N ILE A 26 13.48 -45.90 39.32
CA ILE A 26 14.18 -44.64 39.04
C ILE A 26 14.90 -44.69 37.69
N LEU A 27 15.61 -45.76 37.38
CA LEU A 27 16.32 -45.94 36.10
C LEU A 27 15.33 -45.93 34.92
N GLU A 28 14.22 -46.67 35.06
CA GLU A 28 13.17 -46.67 34.03
C GLU A 28 12.56 -45.26 33.80
N SER A 29 12.25 -44.54 34.89
CA SER A 29 11.78 -43.16 34.80
C SER A 29 12.82 -42.25 34.11
N ALA A 30 14.10 -42.39 34.44
CA ALA A 30 15.19 -41.62 33.84
C ALA A 30 15.30 -41.91 32.32
N VAL A 31 15.21 -43.17 31.91
CA VAL A 31 15.24 -43.57 30.49
C VAL A 31 14.06 -42.99 29.73
N ILE A 32 12.84 -43.07 30.30
CA ILE A 32 11.63 -42.50 29.70
C ILE A 32 11.73 -40.98 29.54
N GLN A 33 12.17 -40.26 30.56
CA GLN A 33 12.37 -38.81 30.50
C GLN A 33 13.48 -38.41 29.54
N GLY A 34 14.60 -39.14 29.53
CA GLY A 34 15.67 -38.96 28.59
C GLY A 34 15.20 -39.10 27.12
N SER A 35 14.42 -40.16 26.84
CA SER A 35 13.86 -40.40 25.52
C SER A 35 12.92 -39.29 25.08
N LYS A 36 12.00 -38.81 25.99
CA LYS A 36 11.11 -37.68 25.73
C LYS A 36 11.88 -36.39 25.42
N ASN A 37 12.91 -36.08 26.19
CA ASN A 37 13.70 -34.88 25.98
C ASN A 37 14.50 -34.92 24.68
N LEU A 38 15.13 -36.05 24.36
CA LEU A 38 15.84 -36.21 23.09
C LEU A 38 14.89 -36.02 21.88
N SER A 39 13.70 -36.62 21.95
CA SER A 39 12.72 -36.46 20.86
C SER A 39 12.24 -35.01 20.71
N ARG A 40 12.04 -34.28 21.81
CA ARG A 40 11.69 -32.86 21.75
C ARG A 40 12.79 -32.04 21.09
N ILE A 41 14.03 -32.21 21.54
CA ILE A 41 15.20 -31.52 20.96
C ILE A 41 15.34 -31.82 19.46
N ASP A 42 15.13 -33.08 19.08
CA ASP A 42 15.22 -33.49 17.67
C ASP A 42 14.10 -32.87 16.82
N THR A 43 12.87 -32.83 17.34
CA THR A 43 11.75 -32.14 16.67
C THR A 43 11.93 -30.63 16.61
N ASP A 44 12.41 -29.98 17.68
CA ASP A 44 12.70 -28.56 17.70
C ASP A 44 13.78 -28.20 16.67
N ARG A 45 14.82 -29.05 16.55
CA ARG A 45 15.84 -28.91 15.51
C ARG A 45 15.23 -29.08 14.10
N ALA A 46 14.36 -30.09 13.90
CA ALA A 46 13.74 -30.35 12.62
C ALA A 46 12.87 -29.17 12.17
N ILE A 47 11.98 -28.67 13.03
CA ILE A 47 11.12 -27.53 12.68
C ILE A 47 11.94 -26.26 12.42
N TYR A 48 12.96 -26.00 13.22
CA TYR A 48 13.87 -24.87 13.01
C TYR A 48 14.60 -24.97 11.67
N SER A 49 15.02 -26.19 11.27
CA SER A 49 15.68 -26.41 9.98
C SER A 49 14.74 -26.22 8.80
N VAL A 50 13.48 -26.67 8.92
CA VAL A 50 12.44 -26.42 7.90
C VAL A 50 12.18 -24.92 7.73
N PHE A 51 12.09 -24.17 8.81
CA PHE A 51 11.93 -22.71 8.73
C PHE A 51 13.21 -21.99 8.25
N GLY A 52 14.37 -22.63 8.29
CA GLY A 52 15.60 -22.17 7.62
C GLY A 52 15.53 -22.26 6.09
N GLU A 53 14.57 -23.00 5.51
CA GLU A 53 14.32 -23.09 4.06
C GLU A 53 13.39 -21.99 3.52
N TYR A 54 13.43 -20.80 4.12
CA TYR A 54 12.59 -19.66 3.70
C TYR A 54 12.90 -19.21 2.27
N HIS A 55 11.92 -18.56 1.65
CA HIS A 55 12.06 -18.00 0.31
C HIS A 55 13.02 -16.80 0.32
N GLN A 56 14.21 -16.99 -0.25
CA GLN A 56 15.33 -16.05 -0.16
C GLN A 56 14.99 -14.68 -0.77
N GLU A 57 14.41 -14.65 -1.98
CA GLU A 57 14.08 -13.40 -2.67
C GLU A 57 12.97 -12.60 -1.95
N LEU A 58 12.05 -13.28 -1.27
CA LEU A 58 11.03 -12.63 -0.44
C LEU A 58 11.70 -11.88 0.74
N MET A 59 12.68 -12.53 1.38
CA MET A 59 13.42 -11.93 2.48
C MET A 59 14.35 -10.80 1.99
N GLU A 60 15.10 -11.00 0.92
CA GLU A 60 16.06 -10.01 0.42
C GLU A 60 15.40 -8.73 -0.10
N GLN A 61 14.23 -8.86 -0.75
CA GLN A 61 13.56 -7.71 -1.37
C GLN A 61 12.52 -7.04 -0.46
N TYR A 62 11.87 -7.82 0.41
CA TYR A 62 10.74 -7.34 1.22
C TYR A 62 10.94 -7.48 2.71
N HIS A 63 12.07 -8.07 3.16
CA HIS A 63 12.39 -8.32 4.57
C HIS A 63 11.32 -9.13 5.31
N VAL A 64 10.67 -10.06 4.57
CA VAL A 64 9.62 -10.94 5.07
C VAL A 64 10.03 -12.38 4.85
N PHE A 65 9.86 -13.19 5.88
CA PHE A 65 10.15 -14.62 5.84
C PHE A 65 8.88 -15.42 5.57
N GLY A 66 9.02 -16.48 4.81
CA GLY A 66 7.98 -17.46 4.58
C GLY A 66 8.51 -18.65 3.80
N ILE A 67 7.93 -19.81 4.02
CA ILE A 67 8.30 -21.03 3.32
C ILE A 67 7.35 -21.21 2.12
N ASP A 68 7.89 -21.28 0.91
CA ASP A 68 7.10 -21.71 -0.25
C ASP A 68 6.70 -23.17 -0.09
N LEU A 69 5.42 -23.43 0.17
CA LEU A 69 4.87 -24.78 0.37
C LEU A 69 5.11 -25.70 -0.83
N GLY A 70 5.17 -25.12 -2.03
CA GLY A 70 5.44 -25.85 -3.27
C GLY A 70 6.92 -26.16 -3.49
N TYR A 71 7.85 -25.59 -2.75
CA TYR A 71 9.29 -25.76 -2.96
C TYR A 71 9.68 -25.59 -4.45
N ARG A 72 9.07 -24.62 -5.12
CA ARG A 72 9.26 -24.32 -6.57
C ARG A 72 8.77 -25.42 -7.53
N THR A 73 8.05 -26.44 -7.04
CA THR A 73 7.52 -27.54 -7.89
C THR A 73 6.10 -27.26 -8.39
N GLY A 74 5.38 -26.33 -7.77
CA GLY A 74 3.96 -26.07 -8.03
C GLY A 74 2.99 -27.05 -7.36
N ASN A 75 3.51 -27.99 -6.58
CA ASN A 75 2.69 -28.91 -5.76
C ASN A 75 2.60 -28.35 -4.34
N TYR A 76 1.48 -27.71 -4.00
CA TYR A 76 1.27 -27.01 -2.73
C TYR A 76 0.56 -27.88 -1.68
N GLU A 77 1.09 -29.07 -1.43
CA GLU A 77 0.56 -30.00 -0.42
C GLU A 77 1.27 -29.83 0.94
N GLU A 78 0.51 -29.89 2.02
CA GLU A 78 1.06 -29.84 3.39
C GLU A 78 2.00 -31.02 3.69
N GLU A 79 1.83 -32.12 2.95
CA GLU A 79 2.70 -33.30 3.02
C GLU A 79 4.17 -32.95 2.72
N ASN A 80 4.43 -31.92 1.91
CA ASN A 80 5.79 -31.45 1.64
C ASN A 80 6.50 -31.01 2.94
N LEU A 81 5.78 -30.32 3.83
CA LEU A 81 6.33 -29.92 5.14
C LEU A 81 6.59 -31.14 6.03
N ILE A 82 5.68 -32.11 6.04
CA ILE A 82 5.83 -33.34 6.81
C ILE A 82 7.05 -34.13 6.32
N GLN A 83 7.25 -34.24 5.01
CA GLN A 83 8.43 -34.89 4.43
C GLN A 83 9.75 -34.16 4.81
N ARG A 84 9.73 -32.82 4.84
CA ARG A 84 10.89 -32.05 5.28
C ARG A 84 11.17 -32.22 6.78
N LEU A 85 10.11 -32.25 7.61
CA LEU A 85 10.24 -32.54 9.03
C LEU A 85 10.87 -33.93 9.26
N HIS A 86 10.42 -34.95 8.53
CA HIS A 86 11.02 -36.28 8.57
C HIS A 86 12.47 -36.32 8.09
N TYR A 87 12.80 -35.52 7.07
CA TYR A 87 14.17 -35.42 6.58
C TYR A 87 15.16 -34.90 7.62
N TYR A 88 14.73 -33.89 8.41
CA TYR A 88 15.58 -33.28 9.44
C TYR A 88 15.49 -33.97 10.81
N ASN A 89 14.49 -34.81 11.03
CA ASN A 89 14.31 -35.56 12.25
C ASN A 89 15.14 -36.87 12.20
N SER A 90 15.94 -37.13 13.20
CA SER A 90 16.74 -38.36 13.27
C SER A 90 16.00 -39.56 13.88
N GLY A 91 14.84 -39.32 14.51
CA GLY A 91 14.03 -40.31 15.19
C GLY A 91 12.80 -40.79 14.37
N SER A 92 12.09 -41.77 14.90
CA SER A 92 10.81 -42.24 14.35
C SER A 92 9.64 -41.47 14.94
N THR A 93 9.63 -40.14 14.79
CA THR A 93 8.54 -39.26 15.24
C THR A 93 7.50 -39.16 14.13
N ASP A 94 6.24 -39.40 14.46
CA ASP A 94 5.09 -39.14 13.61
C ASP A 94 4.64 -37.70 13.79
N HIS A 95 4.58 -36.92 12.69
CA HIS A 95 4.25 -35.52 12.67
C HIS A 95 2.87 -35.29 12.08
N GLN A 96 2.03 -34.52 12.76
CA GLN A 96 0.71 -34.14 12.26
C GLN A 96 0.54 -32.61 12.37
N ILE A 97 0.26 -31.94 11.26
CA ILE A 97 -0.04 -30.50 11.28
C ILE A 97 -1.38 -30.27 11.98
N LYS A 98 -1.38 -29.37 12.98
CA LYS A 98 -2.55 -28.95 13.74
C LYS A 98 -2.96 -27.52 13.43
N GLY A 99 -2.02 -26.72 12.99
CA GLY A 99 -2.28 -25.36 12.56
C GLY A 99 -1.24 -24.92 11.56
N ILE A 100 -1.66 -24.15 10.57
CA ILE A 100 -0.82 -23.55 9.55
C ILE A 100 -1.34 -22.14 9.24
N GLN A 101 -0.45 -21.16 9.16
CA GLN A 101 -0.79 -19.81 8.78
C GLN A 101 -0.04 -19.44 7.51
N TYR A 102 -0.77 -18.95 6.52
CA TYR A 102 -0.22 -18.41 5.28
C TYR A 102 -0.03 -16.91 5.33
N LEU A 103 0.79 -16.39 4.45
CA LEU A 103 1.14 -14.98 4.39
C LEU A 103 -0.11 -14.08 4.14
N THR A 104 -1.11 -14.60 3.43
CA THR A 104 -2.37 -13.90 3.10
C THR A 104 -3.46 -14.00 4.15
N ASP A 105 -3.31 -14.88 5.16
CA ASP A 105 -4.34 -15.07 6.17
C ASP A 105 -4.64 -13.77 6.92
N GLN A 106 -5.93 -13.59 7.29
CA GLN A 106 -6.42 -12.39 7.96
C GLN A 106 -6.01 -11.10 7.25
N SER A 107 -6.15 -11.10 5.91
CA SER A 107 -5.77 -9.98 5.03
C SER A 107 -4.29 -9.59 5.18
N GLY A 108 -3.41 -10.59 5.19
CA GLY A 108 -1.97 -10.39 5.22
C GLY A 108 -1.43 -9.98 6.59
N GLN A 109 -2.06 -10.39 7.69
CA GLN A 109 -1.62 -10.03 9.04
C GLN A 109 -0.18 -10.46 9.31
N ALA A 110 0.20 -11.70 8.96
CA ALA A 110 1.56 -12.20 9.19
C ALA A 110 2.61 -11.40 8.39
N PHE A 111 2.26 -10.95 7.19
CA PHE A 111 3.10 -10.04 6.41
C PHE A 111 3.32 -8.72 7.15
N ARG A 112 2.22 -8.07 7.59
CA ARG A 112 2.31 -6.79 8.33
C ARG A 112 3.12 -6.89 9.62
N GLU A 113 2.91 -7.96 10.41
CA GLU A 113 3.63 -8.17 11.68
C GLU A 113 5.14 -8.20 11.46
N GLN A 114 5.62 -8.91 10.44
CA GLN A 114 7.02 -8.96 10.11
C GLN A 114 7.57 -7.63 9.58
N VAL A 115 6.79 -6.94 8.72
CA VAL A 115 7.14 -5.59 8.24
C VAL A 115 7.28 -4.60 9.38
N LEU A 116 6.35 -4.61 10.33
CA LEU A 116 6.39 -3.73 11.50
C LEU A 116 7.60 -4.05 12.39
N ALA A 117 7.91 -5.34 12.60
CA ALA A 117 9.10 -5.75 13.34
C ALA A 117 10.39 -5.23 12.67
N TYR A 118 10.49 -5.39 11.36
CA TYR A 118 11.62 -4.86 10.58
C TYR A 118 11.74 -3.34 10.71
N MET A 119 10.64 -2.60 10.53
CA MET A 119 10.64 -1.14 10.59
C MET A 119 11.01 -0.60 11.97
N GLU A 120 10.48 -1.22 13.04
CA GLU A 120 10.86 -0.85 14.41
C GLU A 120 12.34 -1.09 14.71
N GLN A 121 12.86 -2.26 14.27
CA GLN A 121 14.26 -2.61 14.51
C GLN A 121 15.21 -1.70 13.74
N ARG A 122 14.90 -1.38 12.49
CA ARG A 122 15.79 -0.62 11.61
C ARG A 122 15.72 0.89 11.82
N TYR A 123 14.53 1.44 11.97
CA TYR A 123 14.31 2.90 11.99
C TYR A 123 13.84 3.44 13.34
N GLY A 124 13.37 2.57 14.23
CA GLY A 124 12.83 2.98 15.53
C GLY A 124 11.54 3.80 15.39
N MET A 125 11.16 4.43 16.51
CA MET A 125 9.91 5.22 16.60
C MET A 125 10.07 6.68 16.14
N ASP A 126 11.26 7.13 15.79
CA ASP A 126 11.52 8.53 15.42
C ASP A 126 10.88 8.91 14.08
N LEU A 127 10.69 7.93 13.17
CA LEU A 127 9.93 8.13 11.95
C LEU A 127 8.49 8.58 12.21
N VAL A 128 7.82 7.95 13.18
CA VAL A 128 6.43 8.24 13.52
C VAL A 128 6.27 9.62 14.16
N LYS A 129 7.22 10.03 14.98
CA LYS A 129 7.20 11.35 15.66
C LYS A 129 7.12 12.52 14.68
N LYS A 130 7.69 12.38 13.48
CA LYS A 130 7.65 13.43 12.44
C LYS A 130 6.22 13.71 11.95
N PHE A 131 5.31 12.74 12.05
CA PHE A 131 3.93 12.82 11.55
C PHE A 131 2.90 12.99 12.69
N THR A 132 3.34 13.04 13.94
CA THR A 132 2.45 13.26 15.09
C THR A 132 1.78 14.64 14.94
N GLY A 133 0.44 14.66 14.96
CA GLY A 133 -0.36 15.88 14.79
C GLY A 133 -0.67 16.27 13.32
N THR A 134 -0.14 15.54 12.32
CA THR A 134 -0.51 15.78 10.91
C THR A 134 -1.66 14.87 10.46
N THR A 135 -1.86 13.72 11.11
CA THR A 135 -2.88 12.73 10.75
C THR A 135 -4.30 13.26 10.85
N GLU A 136 -4.63 14.05 11.87
CA GLU A 136 -5.94 14.69 12.01
C GLU A 136 -6.24 15.67 10.86
N LYS A 137 -5.21 16.37 10.37
CA LYS A 137 -5.35 17.25 9.20
C LYS A 137 -5.61 16.47 7.93
N TRP A 138 -5.03 15.27 7.78
CA TRP A 138 -5.26 14.42 6.63
C TRP A 138 -6.71 13.92 6.55
N GLU A 139 -7.29 13.54 7.69
CA GLU A 139 -8.71 13.12 7.75
C GLU A 139 -9.67 14.28 7.42
N GLN A 140 -9.38 15.51 7.88
CA GLN A 140 -10.15 16.70 7.50
C GLN A 140 -10.05 16.97 6.01
N THR A 141 -8.85 16.85 5.44
CA THR A 141 -8.59 17.05 4.00
C THR A 141 -9.35 16.07 3.12
N GLU A 142 -9.55 14.83 3.55
CA GLU A 142 -10.35 13.82 2.83
C GLU A 142 -11.83 14.21 2.75
N THR A 143 -12.38 14.77 3.83
CA THR A 143 -13.76 15.25 3.85
C THR A 143 -13.95 16.42 2.87
N GLU A 144 -13.02 17.37 2.87
CA GLU A 144 -13.02 18.51 1.96
C GLU A 144 -12.86 18.08 0.48
N GLU A 145 -12.07 17.05 0.22
CA GLU A 145 -11.89 16.44 -1.11
C GLU A 145 -13.22 15.88 -1.64
N SER A 146 -13.93 15.10 -0.83
CA SER A 146 -15.21 14.49 -1.23
C SER A 146 -16.31 15.52 -1.52
N ASP A 147 -16.38 16.59 -0.75
CA ASP A 147 -17.33 17.67 -0.99
C ASP A 147 -16.96 18.46 -2.25
N MET A 148 -15.67 18.64 -2.51
CA MET A 148 -15.20 19.32 -3.72
C MET A 148 -15.41 18.46 -4.97
N GLU A 149 -15.28 17.13 -4.89
CA GLU A 149 -15.56 16.22 -6.00
C GLU A 149 -16.97 16.45 -6.52
N LYS A 150 -17.98 16.37 -5.65
CA LYS A 150 -19.40 16.60 -6.01
C LYS A 150 -19.62 17.98 -6.63
N LYS A 151 -19.04 19.01 -6.01
CA LYS A 151 -19.16 20.39 -6.50
C LYS A 151 -18.50 20.57 -7.86
N THR A 152 -17.34 19.92 -8.08
CA THR A 152 -16.60 19.98 -9.34
C THR A 152 -17.36 19.27 -10.46
N ASP A 153 -17.95 18.11 -10.18
CA ASP A 153 -18.77 17.37 -11.14
C ASP A 153 -20.00 18.16 -11.56
N GLU A 154 -20.78 18.68 -10.60
CA GLU A 154 -21.97 19.50 -10.88
C GLU A 154 -21.64 20.75 -11.70
N MET A 155 -20.52 21.42 -11.35
CA MET A 155 -20.08 22.61 -12.07
C MET A 155 -19.53 22.29 -13.45
N THR A 156 -18.81 21.18 -13.63
CA THR A 156 -18.30 20.79 -14.94
C THR A 156 -19.43 20.44 -15.90
N ASP A 157 -20.49 19.79 -15.41
CA ASP A 157 -21.72 19.55 -16.20
C ASP A 157 -22.45 20.85 -16.57
N ALA A 158 -22.43 21.84 -15.67
CA ALA A 158 -22.96 23.15 -15.93
C ALA A 158 -22.13 23.94 -16.96
N MET A 159 -20.78 23.86 -16.85
CA MET A 159 -19.86 24.45 -17.80
C MET A 159 -20.03 23.89 -19.22
N GLU A 160 -20.27 22.58 -19.36
CA GLU A 160 -20.53 21.95 -20.65
C GLU A 160 -21.80 22.51 -21.30
N ARG A 161 -22.88 22.62 -20.52
CA ARG A 161 -24.16 23.23 -21.02
C ARG A 161 -24.00 24.69 -21.42
N VAL A 162 -23.22 25.47 -20.66
CA VAL A 162 -22.94 26.89 -21.00
C VAL A 162 -22.14 26.94 -22.31
N ASN A 163 -21.16 26.08 -22.47
CA ASN A 163 -20.34 26.02 -23.70
C ASN A 163 -21.19 25.65 -24.94
N ASP A 164 -22.00 24.61 -24.81
CA ASP A 164 -22.93 24.21 -25.90
C ASP A 164 -23.85 25.37 -26.29
N SER A 165 -24.28 26.18 -25.31
CA SER A 165 -25.10 27.35 -25.55
C SER A 165 -24.32 28.49 -26.22
N LEU A 166 -23.06 28.69 -25.89
CA LEU A 166 -22.18 29.67 -26.54
C LEU A 166 -21.88 29.29 -28.00
N ASP A 167 -21.58 28.00 -28.24
CA ASP A 167 -21.35 27.47 -29.60
C ASP A 167 -22.59 27.57 -30.48
N ALA A 168 -23.79 27.31 -29.92
CA ALA A 168 -25.05 27.45 -30.61
C ALA A 168 -25.37 28.91 -30.96
N SER A 169 -25.02 29.87 -30.11
CA SER A 169 -25.24 31.31 -30.38
C SER A 169 -24.29 31.87 -31.44
N GLY A 170 -23.03 31.29 -31.53
CA GLY A 170 -22.07 31.64 -32.58
C GLY A 170 -22.44 31.13 -33.97
N SER A 171 -23.20 30.05 -34.08
CA SER A 171 -23.58 29.41 -35.35
C SER A 171 -24.78 30.03 -36.06
N GLN A 172 -25.50 30.93 -35.42
CA GLN A 172 -26.70 31.55 -36.02
C GLN A 172 -26.46 32.81 -36.87
N THR A 173 -25.21 33.20 -37.07
CA THR A 173 -24.82 34.39 -37.84
C THR A 173 -24.29 34.09 -39.26
N GLU A 174 -24.78 33.03 -39.94
CA GLU A 174 -24.61 32.88 -41.39
C GLU A 174 -25.75 33.58 -42.17
N GLY A 175 -25.74 34.90 -42.22
CA GLY A 175 -26.68 35.70 -43.00
C GLY A 175 -26.31 37.15 -43.00
N GLU A 176 -25.79 37.63 -44.13
CA GLU A 176 -25.63 38.99 -44.65
C GLU A 176 -25.65 40.17 -43.62
N ASP A 177 -24.52 40.86 -43.47
CA ASP A 177 -24.33 42.22 -42.94
C ASP A 177 -24.92 42.54 -41.53
N VAL A 178 -24.62 41.71 -40.56
CA VAL A 178 -24.77 42.09 -39.14
C VAL A 178 -23.39 42.26 -38.55
N GLU A 179 -23.09 43.43 -37.93
CA GLU A 179 -21.91 43.63 -37.12
C GLU A 179 -21.70 42.40 -36.22
N GLU A 180 -20.51 41.77 -36.30
CA GLU A 180 -20.15 40.62 -35.48
C GLU A 180 -20.43 40.98 -34.00
N GLY A 181 -21.48 40.40 -33.44
CA GLY A 181 -21.74 40.47 -32.01
C GLY A 181 -20.52 39.88 -31.23
N PRO A 182 -20.27 40.28 -30.00
CA PRO A 182 -19.15 39.78 -29.24
C PRO A 182 -19.26 38.26 -29.08
N SER A 183 -18.47 37.52 -29.84
CA SER A 183 -18.27 36.07 -29.64
C SER A 183 -17.07 35.85 -28.75
N LEU A 184 -17.18 34.99 -27.73
CA LEU A 184 -16.02 34.49 -27.03
C LEU A 184 -15.24 33.63 -28.03
N LEU A 185 -14.05 34.13 -28.42
CA LEU A 185 -13.13 33.32 -29.20
C LEU A 185 -12.83 32.05 -28.41
N ASP A 186 -12.72 30.92 -29.10
CA ASP A 186 -12.39 29.63 -28.54
C ASP A 186 -11.13 29.68 -27.64
N GLU A 187 -10.22 30.62 -27.93
CA GLU A 187 -8.97 30.88 -27.21
C GLU A 187 -9.17 31.64 -25.87
N GLU A 188 -10.34 32.20 -25.60
CA GLU A 188 -10.65 32.96 -24.38
C GLU A 188 -11.58 32.22 -23.41
N ASN A 189 -12.02 31.00 -23.76
CA ASN A 189 -12.96 30.24 -22.97
C ASN A 189 -12.30 29.60 -21.73
N PRO A 190 -12.64 30.04 -20.51
CA PRO A 190 -12.02 29.55 -19.27
C PRO A 190 -12.39 28.12 -18.94
N PHE A 191 -13.47 27.58 -19.50
CA PHE A 191 -13.99 26.25 -19.16
C PHE A 191 -13.31 25.10 -19.92
N ARG A 192 -12.54 25.38 -20.96
CA ARG A 192 -11.90 24.38 -21.84
C ARG A 192 -11.02 23.39 -21.07
N ILE A 193 -10.31 23.85 -20.04
CA ILE A 193 -9.43 22.99 -19.26
C ILE A 193 -10.21 21.90 -18.50
N MET A 194 -11.30 22.28 -17.87
CA MET A 194 -12.16 21.33 -17.13
C MET A 194 -12.85 20.34 -18.07
N GLN A 195 -13.32 20.80 -19.22
CA GLN A 195 -13.92 19.96 -20.26
C GLN A 195 -12.92 18.97 -20.83
N LYS A 196 -11.69 19.40 -21.09
CA LYS A 196 -10.64 18.50 -21.58
C LYS A 196 -10.28 17.43 -20.55
N ILE A 197 -10.18 17.79 -19.26
CA ILE A 197 -9.97 16.82 -18.19
C ILE A 197 -11.12 15.80 -18.15
N LYS A 198 -12.37 16.24 -18.25
CA LYS A 198 -13.55 15.36 -18.26
C LYS A 198 -13.55 14.41 -19.47
N LYS A 199 -13.22 14.92 -20.67
CA LYS A 199 -13.30 14.17 -21.93
C LYS A 199 -12.09 13.24 -22.16
N GLU A 200 -10.89 13.70 -21.86
CA GLU A 200 -9.63 13.04 -22.21
C GLU A 200 -8.84 12.53 -20.99
N GLY A 201 -9.30 12.82 -19.78
CA GLY A 201 -8.64 12.51 -18.51
C GLY A 201 -7.59 13.53 -18.10
N ILE A 202 -7.20 13.47 -16.81
CA ILE A 202 -6.26 14.42 -16.19
C ILE A 202 -4.84 14.32 -16.81
N LEU A 203 -4.43 13.12 -17.25
CA LEU A 203 -3.11 12.90 -17.85
C LEU A 203 -2.90 13.73 -19.13
N SER A 204 -3.96 14.02 -19.89
CA SER A 204 -3.89 14.78 -21.13
C SER A 204 -3.43 16.22 -20.92
N VAL A 205 -3.63 16.77 -19.73
CA VAL A 205 -3.28 18.17 -19.40
C VAL A 205 -2.09 18.28 -18.43
N VAL A 206 -1.82 17.24 -17.62
CA VAL A 206 -0.82 17.31 -16.56
C VAL A 206 0.56 16.79 -17.03
N ILE A 207 0.58 15.75 -17.88
CA ILE A 207 1.84 15.16 -18.32
C ILE A 207 2.59 16.11 -19.28
N PRO A 208 3.84 16.49 -18.96
CA PRO A 208 4.65 17.32 -19.84
C PRO A 208 4.92 16.66 -21.19
N LYS A 209 4.96 17.44 -22.27
CA LYS A 209 5.35 16.95 -23.60
C LYS A 209 6.71 16.25 -23.54
N GLY A 210 6.78 15.03 -24.08
CA GLY A 210 8.00 14.23 -24.11
C GLY A 210 8.22 13.29 -22.95
N LYS A 211 7.44 13.36 -21.86
CA LYS A 211 7.40 12.33 -20.80
C LYS A 211 6.41 11.23 -21.20
N LYS A 212 6.87 9.97 -21.11
CA LYS A 212 6.00 8.80 -21.35
C LYS A 212 5.52 8.26 -20.03
N VAL A 213 4.24 7.93 -19.98
CA VAL A 213 3.62 7.18 -18.87
C VAL A 213 3.83 5.70 -19.13
N SER A 214 4.06 4.91 -18.07
CA SER A 214 4.13 3.46 -18.17
C SER A 214 2.78 2.88 -18.61
N GLU A 215 2.83 1.94 -19.54
CA GLU A 215 1.67 1.17 -20.02
C GLU A 215 1.67 -0.27 -19.50
N LYS A 216 2.53 -0.58 -18.51
CA LYS A 216 2.55 -1.90 -17.89
C LYS A 216 1.20 -2.22 -17.27
N SER A 217 0.81 -3.50 -17.34
CA SER A 217 -0.48 -3.97 -16.85
C SER A 217 -0.37 -5.32 -16.18
N VAL A 218 -1.32 -5.62 -15.29
CA VAL A 218 -1.44 -6.89 -14.58
C VAL A 218 -2.82 -7.48 -14.80
N ASP A 219 -2.89 -8.81 -14.85
CA ASP A 219 -4.18 -9.52 -14.81
C ASP A 219 -4.71 -9.49 -13.37
N LEU A 220 -5.78 -8.73 -13.16
CA LEU A 220 -6.39 -8.58 -11.83
C LEU A 220 -7.01 -9.88 -11.31
N SER A 221 -7.47 -10.76 -12.19
CA SER A 221 -8.17 -11.99 -11.79
C SER A 221 -7.24 -12.99 -11.09
N GLY A 222 -5.96 -12.98 -11.47
CA GLY A 222 -4.91 -13.81 -10.89
C GLY A 222 -4.34 -13.29 -9.58
N GLN A 223 -4.64 -12.04 -9.19
CA GLN A 223 -4.00 -11.41 -8.03
C GLN A 223 -4.54 -11.91 -6.69
N ALA A 224 -3.69 -11.94 -5.66
CA ALA A 224 -4.05 -12.36 -4.30
C ALA A 224 -5.23 -11.56 -3.73
N SER A 225 -5.33 -10.27 -4.07
CA SER A 225 -6.46 -9.40 -3.63
C SER A 225 -7.80 -9.75 -4.26
N LYS A 226 -7.85 -10.54 -5.33
CA LYS A 226 -9.06 -10.83 -6.12
C LYS A 226 -9.42 -12.31 -6.22
N ARG A 227 -8.42 -13.21 -6.30
CA ARG A 227 -8.66 -14.65 -6.40
C ARG A 227 -9.14 -15.27 -5.09
N THR A 228 -9.67 -16.48 -5.16
CA THR A 228 -9.96 -17.29 -3.97
C THR A 228 -8.66 -17.82 -3.39
N LEU A 229 -8.38 -17.48 -2.14
CA LEU A 229 -7.14 -17.81 -1.45
C LEU A 229 -7.26 -19.11 -0.66
N LYS A 230 -6.17 -19.84 -0.57
CA LYS A 230 -6.01 -20.90 0.44
C LYS A 230 -5.99 -20.26 1.82
N LYS A 231 -6.68 -20.89 2.75
CA LYS A 231 -6.79 -20.38 4.13
C LYS A 231 -6.09 -21.32 5.09
N GLY A 232 -5.33 -20.76 5.97
CA GLY A 232 -4.77 -21.46 7.11
C GLY A 232 -5.84 -21.85 8.14
N TYR A 233 -5.43 -22.62 9.12
CA TYR A 233 -6.25 -23.06 10.25
C TYR A 233 -5.41 -23.13 11.52
N GLY A 234 -6.10 -23.22 12.67
CA GLY A 234 -5.46 -23.12 13.99
C GLY A 234 -5.51 -21.70 14.54
N THR A 235 -4.92 -21.51 15.72
CA THR A 235 -4.89 -20.21 16.40
C THR A 235 -3.44 -19.85 16.72
N PHE A 236 -2.99 -18.73 16.22
CA PHE A 236 -1.61 -18.29 16.40
C PHE A 236 -1.54 -16.99 17.20
N PRO A 237 -0.49 -16.81 18.01
CA PRO A 237 -0.27 -15.54 18.68
C PRO A 237 -0.10 -14.41 17.65
N THR A 238 -0.63 -13.24 17.99
CA THR A 238 -0.52 -12.02 17.20
C THR A 238 0.40 -11.05 17.93
N ARG A 239 1.14 -10.25 17.15
CA ARG A 239 1.99 -9.20 17.71
C ARG A 239 1.13 -8.17 18.45
N LYS A 240 1.60 -7.75 19.61
CA LYS A 240 1.00 -6.69 20.43
C LYS A 240 2.07 -5.64 20.74
N GLY A 241 1.68 -4.38 20.84
CA GLY A 241 2.59 -3.37 21.37
C GLY A 241 2.47 -1.97 20.81
N LEU A 242 2.00 -1.80 19.55
CA LEU A 242 1.81 -0.48 18.97
C LEU A 242 0.32 -0.10 18.96
N ASP A 243 0.04 1.21 19.01
CA ASP A 243 -1.29 1.71 18.72
C ASP A 243 -1.55 1.67 17.20
N GLN A 244 -2.81 1.64 16.82
CA GLN A 244 -3.24 1.47 15.42
C GLN A 244 -2.70 2.57 14.48
N THR A 245 -2.60 3.80 14.95
CA THR A 245 -2.08 4.93 14.16
C THR A 245 -0.59 4.77 13.90
N THR A 246 0.16 4.39 14.91
CA THR A 246 1.61 4.12 14.81
C THR A 246 1.90 2.96 13.88
N GLU A 247 1.17 1.85 14.00
CA GLU A 247 1.29 0.71 13.07
C GLU A 247 1.07 1.14 11.62
N LYS A 248 0.01 1.93 11.39
CA LYS A 248 -0.36 2.42 10.07
C LYS A 248 0.71 3.33 9.48
N LEU A 249 1.27 4.24 10.27
CA LEU A 249 2.35 5.13 9.84
C LEU A 249 3.64 4.36 9.51
N LEU A 250 4.07 3.42 10.37
CA LEU A 250 5.24 2.59 10.10
C LEU A 250 5.06 1.74 8.84
N TYR A 251 3.88 1.15 8.67
CA TYR A 251 3.57 0.37 7.48
C TYR A 251 3.60 1.22 6.20
N ASN A 252 3.07 2.44 6.24
CA ASN A 252 3.11 3.38 5.11
C ASN A 252 4.55 3.79 4.76
N GLU A 253 5.41 4.03 5.76
CA GLU A 253 6.82 4.33 5.52
C GLU A 253 7.57 3.15 4.89
N TYR A 254 7.24 1.92 5.31
CA TYR A 254 7.77 0.73 4.65
C TYR A 254 7.37 0.70 3.16
N LEU A 255 6.08 0.96 2.86
CA LEU A 255 5.60 0.97 1.48
C LEU A 255 6.33 2.02 0.63
N LEU A 256 6.48 3.25 1.15
CA LEU A 256 7.18 4.33 0.45
C LEU A 256 8.66 4.04 0.21
N LYS A 257 9.31 3.30 1.11
CA LYS A 257 10.73 2.92 0.97
C LYS A 257 10.93 1.73 0.03
N THR A 258 9.99 0.78 0.04
CA THR A 258 10.15 -0.52 -0.64
C THR A 258 9.58 -0.53 -2.06
N PHE A 259 8.47 0.18 -2.32
CA PHE A 259 7.74 0.13 -3.59
C PHE A 259 7.95 1.37 -4.45
N GLY A 260 7.90 1.17 -5.77
CA GLY A 260 8.05 2.24 -6.75
C GLY A 260 6.78 3.09 -6.88
N TYR A 261 6.96 4.37 -7.24
CA TYR A 261 5.88 5.29 -7.58
C TYR A 261 6.26 6.18 -8.76
N ALA A 262 5.27 6.82 -9.38
CA ALA A 262 5.48 7.65 -10.55
C ALA A 262 6.46 8.80 -10.24
N PHE A 263 7.41 9.02 -11.16
CA PHE A 263 8.39 10.13 -11.12
C PHE A 263 9.31 10.17 -9.89
N ARG A 264 9.50 9.04 -9.20
CA ARG A 264 10.40 8.94 -8.02
C ARG A 264 11.80 9.49 -8.29
N GLN A 265 12.37 9.20 -9.46
CA GLN A 265 13.70 9.69 -9.85
C GLN A 265 13.82 11.22 -9.90
N ASN A 266 12.72 11.93 -10.13
CA ASN A 266 12.70 13.39 -10.15
C ASN A 266 12.70 13.99 -8.74
N SER A 267 12.10 13.30 -7.77
CA SER A 267 12.05 13.74 -6.37
C SER A 267 13.34 13.47 -5.60
N GLU A 268 14.08 12.42 -5.93
CA GLU A 268 15.35 12.08 -5.27
C GLU A 268 16.51 13.01 -5.65
N GLN A 269 16.44 13.71 -6.78
CA GLN A 269 17.42 14.74 -7.14
C GLN A 269 17.31 16.01 -6.28
N SER A 270 16.17 16.22 -5.62
CA SER A 270 15.91 17.39 -4.78
C SER A 270 16.07 17.14 -3.27
N GLU A 271 16.04 15.89 -2.83
CA GLU A 271 16.29 15.51 -1.43
C GLU A 271 17.70 14.91 -1.34
N GLY A 272 18.59 15.60 -0.62
CA GLY A 272 19.96 15.13 -0.38
C GLY A 272 19.98 13.72 0.19
N THR A 273 21.00 12.94 -0.18
CA THR A 273 21.30 11.60 0.36
C THR A 273 21.04 11.55 1.86
N ASP A 274 20.18 10.62 2.29
CA ASP A 274 20.02 10.37 3.70
C ASP A 274 21.37 9.94 4.30
N GLU A 275 21.60 10.26 5.57
CA GLU A 275 22.89 10.14 6.25
C GLU A 275 23.46 8.69 6.29
N SER A 276 22.72 7.67 5.84
CA SER A 276 23.14 6.28 5.85
C SER A 276 23.90 5.83 4.59
N GLY A 277 23.91 6.63 3.52
CA GLY A 277 24.70 6.34 2.31
C GLY A 277 24.32 5.09 1.53
N GLU A 278 23.29 4.36 1.92
CA GLU A 278 22.80 3.18 1.24
C GLU A 278 21.73 3.54 0.21
N LYS A 279 22.01 3.28 -1.05
CA LYS A 279 21.01 3.29 -2.12
C LYS A 279 20.04 2.12 -1.89
N GLU A 280 19.00 2.34 -1.12
CA GLU A 280 18.05 1.30 -0.71
C GLU A 280 17.12 0.83 -1.83
N TRP A 281 17.19 1.41 -3.02
CA TRP A 281 16.30 1.02 -4.09
C TRP A 281 17.06 0.70 -5.39
N GLN A 282 17.06 -0.58 -5.79
CA GLN A 282 17.49 -1.02 -7.11
C GLN A 282 16.27 -1.44 -7.93
N SER A 283 15.96 -0.68 -8.96
CA SER A 283 14.87 -0.92 -9.91
C SER A 283 15.19 -1.95 -10.98
N ASP A 284 15.92 -3.02 -10.66
CA ASP A 284 16.09 -4.16 -11.57
C ASP A 284 14.87 -5.10 -11.64
N ARG A 285 13.72 -4.64 -11.10
CA ARG A 285 12.43 -5.31 -11.26
C ARG A 285 11.85 -5.01 -12.65
N SER A 286 12.47 -5.55 -13.70
CA SER A 286 12.14 -5.21 -15.09
C SER A 286 10.71 -5.57 -15.51
N ASP A 287 10.08 -6.50 -14.82
CA ASP A 287 8.76 -7.06 -15.16
C ASP A 287 7.63 -6.61 -14.23
N ALA A 288 7.94 -5.99 -13.09
CA ALA A 288 6.93 -5.45 -12.17
C ALA A 288 6.26 -4.18 -12.74
N LEU A 289 5.15 -3.78 -12.12
CA LEU A 289 4.54 -2.47 -12.36
C LEU A 289 5.56 -1.36 -12.09
N ALA A 290 5.51 -0.28 -12.86
CA ALA A 290 6.38 0.88 -12.63
C ALA A 290 5.83 1.80 -11.53
N TYR A 291 4.48 1.78 -11.33
CA TYR A 291 3.77 2.63 -10.38
C TYR A 291 3.07 1.76 -9.32
N GLU A 292 3.88 1.04 -8.51
CA GLU A 292 3.39 0.07 -7.54
C GLU A 292 2.55 0.73 -6.43
N LEU A 293 2.94 1.93 -5.95
CA LEU A 293 2.17 2.61 -4.90
C LEU A 293 0.83 3.12 -5.40
N GLU A 294 0.76 3.59 -6.63
CA GLU A 294 -0.50 3.97 -7.27
C GLU A 294 -1.41 2.75 -7.46
N TYR A 295 -0.85 1.58 -7.80
CA TYR A 295 -1.59 0.31 -7.83
C TYR A 295 -2.09 -0.07 -6.43
N ILE A 296 -1.25 -0.01 -5.41
CA ILE A 296 -1.63 -0.31 -4.02
C ILE A 296 -2.79 0.60 -3.58
N LEU A 297 -2.79 1.86 -3.99
CA LEU A 297 -3.86 2.81 -3.69
C LEU A 297 -5.15 2.53 -4.47
N GLN A 298 -5.08 2.20 -5.76
CA GLN A 298 -6.23 2.16 -6.66
C GLN A 298 -6.67 0.76 -7.09
N GLY A 299 -5.73 -0.18 -7.30
CA GLY A 299 -6.01 -1.57 -7.67
C GLY A 299 -6.62 -1.73 -9.06
N LYS A 300 -6.23 -0.88 -10.02
CA LYS A 300 -6.66 -0.96 -11.42
C LYS A 300 -5.66 -1.77 -12.26
N GLY A 301 -6.07 -2.22 -13.44
CA GLY A 301 -5.34 -3.17 -14.25
C GLY A 301 -4.05 -2.64 -14.90
N SER A 302 -3.86 -1.32 -15.00
CA SER A 302 -2.67 -0.74 -15.65
C SER A 302 -2.08 0.41 -14.85
N ASP A 303 -0.77 0.62 -15.01
CA ASP A 303 -0.04 1.76 -14.44
C ASP A 303 -0.70 3.09 -14.80
N LYS A 304 -1.10 3.24 -16.07
CA LYS A 304 -1.74 4.45 -16.57
C LYS A 304 -3.05 4.74 -15.82
N GLU A 305 -3.94 3.76 -15.68
CA GLU A 305 -5.23 3.94 -14.98
C GLU A 305 -5.04 4.22 -13.49
N ASN A 306 -4.05 3.58 -12.85
CA ASN A 306 -3.72 3.81 -11.44
C ASN A 306 -3.20 5.23 -11.23
N LEU A 307 -2.25 5.67 -12.04
CA LEU A 307 -1.69 7.02 -12.00
C LEU A 307 -2.79 8.07 -12.25
N GLU A 308 -3.61 7.89 -13.28
CA GLU A 308 -4.70 8.81 -13.60
C GLU A 308 -5.65 9.00 -12.42
N SER A 309 -6.02 7.92 -11.74
CA SER A 309 -6.92 7.99 -10.59
C SER A 309 -6.29 8.69 -9.39
N VAL A 310 -5.00 8.45 -9.12
CA VAL A 310 -4.29 9.14 -8.03
C VAL A 310 -4.14 10.62 -8.35
N LEU A 311 -3.78 10.97 -9.58
CA LEU A 311 -3.63 12.37 -10.00
C LEU A 311 -4.96 13.10 -10.03
N PHE A 312 -6.06 12.45 -10.43
CA PHE A 312 -7.38 13.05 -10.39
C PHE A 312 -7.81 13.34 -8.94
N ARG A 313 -7.60 12.41 -8.03
CA ARG A 313 -7.84 12.63 -6.60
C ARG A 313 -7.00 13.80 -6.05
N LEU A 314 -5.71 13.84 -6.40
CA LEU A 314 -4.83 14.94 -6.03
C LEU A 314 -5.27 16.29 -6.64
N PHE A 315 -5.78 16.27 -7.85
CA PHE A 315 -6.34 17.45 -8.53
C PHE A 315 -7.53 18.04 -7.76
N LEU A 316 -8.49 17.20 -7.35
CA LEU A 316 -9.65 17.62 -6.58
C LEU A 316 -9.23 18.24 -5.23
N LEU A 317 -8.26 17.63 -4.56
CA LEU A 317 -7.71 18.15 -3.32
C LEU A 317 -7.05 19.51 -3.53
N ARG A 318 -6.31 19.70 -4.62
CA ARG A 318 -5.68 20.97 -4.97
C ARG A 318 -6.71 22.04 -5.37
N ILE A 319 -7.78 21.67 -6.09
CA ILE A 319 -8.89 22.59 -6.42
C ILE A 319 -9.50 23.12 -5.12
N SER A 320 -9.78 22.27 -4.13
CA SER A 320 -10.36 22.68 -2.85
C SER A 320 -9.52 23.78 -2.19
N GLY A 321 -8.22 23.54 -2.03
CA GLY A 321 -7.30 24.51 -1.44
C GLY A 321 -7.17 25.79 -2.25
N ASN A 322 -7.02 25.68 -3.57
CA ASN A 322 -6.87 26.82 -4.47
C ASN A 322 -8.14 27.66 -4.57
N TYR A 323 -9.32 27.03 -4.64
CA TYR A 323 -10.61 27.71 -4.62
C TYR A 323 -10.82 28.50 -3.32
N GLY A 324 -10.47 27.91 -2.16
CA GLY A 324 -10.55 28.59 -0.86
C GLY A 324 -9.64 29.81 -0.76
N CYS A 325 -8.49 29.79 -1.42
CA CYS A 325 -7.59 30.95 -1.54
C CYS A 325 -8.18 32.01 -2.48
N LEU A 326 -8.65 31.59 -3.67
CA LEU A 326 -9.19 32.45 -4.72
C LEU A 326 -10.44 33.21 -4.24
N ALA A 327 -11.35 32.53 -3.55
CA ALA A 327 -12.59 33.10 -3.03
C ALA A 327 -12.39 34.19 -1.99
N LYS A 328 -11.20 34.28 -1.38
CA LYS A 328 -10.81 35.35 -0.42
C LYS A 328 -10.10 36.53 -1.09
N ASP A 329 -9.70 36.39 -2.34
CA ASP A 329 -9.00 37.47 -3.08
C ASP A 329 -10.03 38.34 -3.82
N MET A 330 -10.35 39.50 -3.24
CA MET A 330 -11.34 40.42 -3.76
C MET A 330 -11.04 40.90 -5.19
N GLY A 331 -9.75 41.04 -5.55
CA GLY A 331 -9.34 41.46 -6.87
C GLY A 331 -9.66 40.41 -7.94
N ARG A 332 -9.32 39.17 -7.67
CA ARG A 332 -9.58 38.04 -8.57
C ARG A 332 -11.07 37.67 -8.66
N VAL A 333 -11.80 37.80 -7.55
CA VAL A 333 -13.25 37.64 -7.56
C VAL A 333 -13.91 38.66 -8.45
N ALA A 334 -13.48 39.94 -8.40
CA ALA A 334 -13.99 40.99 -9.28
C ALA A 334 -13.65 40.75 -10.75
N GLU A 335 -12.47 40.20 -11.08
CA GLU A 335 -12.09 39.81 -12.43
C GLU A 335 -12.96 38.67 -12.95
N ALA A 336 -13.23 37.65 -12.14
CA ALA A 336 -14.16 36.57 -12.47
C ALA A 336 -15.61 37.07 -12.67
N GLU A 337 -16.05 38.03 -11.86
CA GLU A 337 -17.38 38.64 -11.98
C GLU A 337 -17.50 39.44 -13.29
N ALA A 338 -16.48 40.21 -13.66
CA ALA A 338 -16.48 40.96 -14.91
C ALA A 338 -16.61 40.03 -16.14
N LEU A 339 -15.90 38.89 -16.14
CA LEU A 339 -16.04 37.89 -17.18
C LEU A 339 -17.42 37.21 -17.15
N ALA A 340 -17.96 36.92 -15.96
CA ALA A 340 -19.30 36.36 -15.81
C ALA A 340 -20.38 37.26 -16.37
N VAL A 341 -20.27 38.58 -16.14
CA VAL A 341 -21.18 39.60 -16.74
C VAL A 341 -21.11 39.57 -18.28
N THR A 342 -19.90 39.48 -18.83
CA THR A 342 -19.68 39.39 -20.28
C THR A 342 -20.33 38.13 -20.87
N ILE A 343 -20.10 36.96 -20.27
CA ILE A 343 -20.68 35.68 -20.70
C ILE A 343 -22.21 35.70 -20.55
N SER A 344 -22.74 36.23 -19.43
CA SER A 344 -24.19 36.30 -19.21
C SER A 344 -24.91 37.21 -20.23
N ALA A 345 -24.25 38.30 -20.64
CA ALA A 345 -24.76 39.17 -21.70
C ALA A 345 -24.80 38.49 -23.06
N LEU A 346 -23.77 37.70 -23.42
CA LEU A 346 -23.75 36.88 -24.65
C LEU A 346 -24.86 35.81 -24.66
N LEU A 347 -25.15 35.23 -23.51
CA LEU A 347 -26.20 34.22 -23.35
C LEU A 347 -27.61 34.83 -23.20
N LEU A 348 -27.72 36.15 -23.10
CA LEU A 348 -28.96 36.89 -22.79
C LEU A 348 -29.63 36.41 -21.49
N MET A 349 -28.80 36.01 -20.48
CA MET A 349 -29.24 35.48 -19.20
C MET A 349 -28.64 36.29 -18.03
N PRO A 350 -29.11 37.51 -17.74
CA PRO A 350 -28.52 38.38 -16.71
C PRO A 350 -28.56 37.77 -15.30
N GLU A 351 -29.51 36.85 -15.03
CA GLU A 351 -29.61 36.10 -13.77
C GLU A 351 -28.50 35.06 -13.61
N ALA A 352 -27.77 34.73 -14.66
CA ALA A 352 -26.71 33.71 -14.64
C ALA A 352 -25.35 34.23 -14.13
N VAL A 353 -25.20 35.55 -13.86
CA VAL A 353 -23.91 36.15 -13.45
C VAL A 353 -23.31 35.45 -12.24
N GLU A 354 -24.09 35.24 -11.18
CA GLU A 354 -23.54 34.61 -9.96
C GLU A 354 -23.14 33.13 -10.15
N PRO A 355 -23.98 32.26 -10.76
CA PRO A 355 -23.55 30.91 -11.14
C PRO A 355 -22.32 30.89 -12.06
N LEU A 356 -22.25 31.73 -13.07
CA LEU A 356 -21.12 31.84 -14.00
C LEU A 356 -19.83 32.25 -13.27
N LYS A 357 -19.92 33.25 -12.37
CA LYS A 357 -18.79 33.65 -11.53
C LYS A 357 -18.22 32.46 -10.73
N GLN A 358 -19.09 31.67 -10.09
CA GLN A 358 -18.65 30.48 -9.34
C GLN A 358 -18.00 29.42 -10.25
N MET A 359 -18.53 29.19 -11.43
CA MET A 359 -17.95 28.29 -12.43
C MET A 359 -16.58 28.79 -12.90
N ILE A 360 -16.41 30.08 -13.16
CA ILE A 360 -15.14 30.69 -13.54
C ILE A 360 -14.10 30.54 -12.42
N LEU A 361 -14.49 30.79 -11.18
CA LEU A 361 -13.58 30.59 -10.02
C LEU A 361 -13.13 29.13 -9.87
N VAL A 362 -14.00 28.16 -10.07
CA VAL A 362 -13.63 26.73 -10.04
C VAL A 362 -12.74 26.37 -11.23
N ALA A 363 -13.03 26.84 -12.44
CA ALA A 363 -12.18 26.62 -13.60
C ALA A 363 -10.78 27.24 -13.41
N TRP A 364 -10.71 28.44 -12.84
CA TRP A 364 -9.44 29.10 -12.54
C TRP A 364 -8.64 28.35 -11.48
N ALA A 365 -9.29 27.92 -10.39
CA ALA A 365 -8.68 27.05 -9.38
C ALA A 365 -8.20 25.71 -9.98
N GLY A 366 -8.97 25.16 -10.95
CA GLY A 366 -8.59 23.98 -11.71
C GLY A 366 -7.32 24.17 -12.53
N GLY A 367 -7.20 25.30 -13.26
CA GLY A 367 -6.00 25.64 -14.01
C GLY A 367 -4.76 25.77 -13.12
N GLU A 368 -4.90 26.44 -11.98
CA GLU A 368 -3.82 26.54 -11.00
C GLU A 368 -3.45 25.18 -10.42
N SER A 369 -4.44 24.30 -10.22
CA SER A 369 -4.21 22.94 -9.72
C SER A 369 -3.47 22.06 -10.74
N VAL A 370 -3.73 22.23 -12.04
CA VAL A 370 -2.93 21.58 -13.09
C VAL A 370 -1.46 22.01 -13.02
N MET A 371 -1.19 23.29 -12.76
CA MET A 371 0.18 23.78 -12.59
C MET A 371 0.85 23.19 -11.34
N ASP A 372 0.11 23.06 -10.25
CA ASP A 372 0.58 22.39 -9.04
C ASP A 372 0.96 20.92 -9.32
N LEU A 373 0.11 20.18 -10.03
CA LEU A 373 0.39 18.80 -10.39
C LEU A 373 1.61 18.68 -11.30
N ARG A 374 1.75 19.54 -12.31
CA ARG A 374 2.96 19.58 -13.16
C ARG A 374 4.22 19.82 -12.33
N CYS A 375 4.15 20.74 -11.36
CA CYS A 375 5.24 21.02 -10.42
C CYS A 375 5.61 19.78 -9.58
N LEU A 376 4.61 19.08 -9.02
CA LEU A 376 4.82 17.86 -8.23
C LEU A 376 5.42 16.71 -9.06
N LEU A 377 4.96 16.54 -10.30
CA LEU A 377 5.47 15.50 -11.20
C LEU A 377 6.89 15.81 -11.74
N ASP A 378 7.33 17.07 -11.64
CA ASP A 378 8.72 17.44 -11.87
C ASP A 378 9.62 17.25 -10.64
N GLY A 379 9.08 16.67 -9.54
CA GLY A 379 9.81 16.42 -8.29
C GLY A 379 9.95 17.65 -7.39
N ARG A 380 9.21 18.72 -7.68
CA ARG A 380 9.23 19.96 -6.89
C ARG A 380 8.15 19.96 -5.81
N LYS A 381 8.25 20.90 -4.86
CA LYS A 381 7.30 21.02 -3.73
C LYS A 381 6.30 22.15 -3.98
N VAL A 382 5.07 21.93 -3.53
CA VAL A 382 3.98 22.89 -3.64
C VAL A 382 3.45 23.20 -2.24
N PRO A 383 3.20 24.48 -1.87
CA PRO A 383 2.63 24.80 -0.57
C PRO A 383 1.26 24.13 -0.40
N LEU A 384 0.99 23.57 0.77
CA LEU A 384 -0.30 22.94 1.06
C LEU A 384 -1.45 23.94 0.92
N VAL A 385 -1.28 25.14 1.45
CA VAL A 385 -2.18 26.27 1.28
C VAL A 385 -1.42 27.37 0.53
N LYS A 386 -1.92 27.74 -0.64
CA LYS A 386 -1.33 28.77 -1.49
C LYS A 386 -1.67 30.16 -0.99
N SER A 387 -0.75 31.10 -1.09
CA SER A 387 -0.99 32.53 -0.87
C SER A 387 -1.11 33.25 -2.22
N ALA A 388 -1.70 34.43 -2.22
CA ALA A 388 -1.97 35.20 -3.43
C ALA A 388 -0.73 35.54 -4.26
N ASP A 389 0.42 35.73 -3.59
CA ASP A 389 1.72 36.01 -4.22
C ASP A 389 2.36 34.78 -4.92
N LYS A 390 1.94 33.57 -4.56
CA LYS A 390 2.40 32.31 -5.14
C LYS A 390 1.50 31.79 -6.26
N TRP A 391 0.46 32.53 -6.62
CA TRP A 391 -0.45 32.19 -7.70
C TRP A 391 0.20 32.42 -9.06
N VAL A 392 0.12 31.44 -9.96
CA VAL A 392 0.88 31.46 -11.23
C VAL A 392 -0.02 31.79 -12.43
N VAL A 393 -1.26 31.32 -12.43
CA VAL A 393 -2.13 31.39 -13.61
C VAL A 393 -3.05 32.61 -13.51
N SER A 394 -3.00 33.52 -14.50
CA SER A 394 -4.02 34.56 -14.67
C SER A 394 -5.25 34.00 -15.38
N LEU A 395 -6.40 34.66 -15.24
CA LEU A 395 -7.64 34.23 -15.88
C LEU A 395 -7.49 34.14 -17.42
N SER A 396 -6.81 35.11 -18.01
CA SER A 396 -6.52 35.16 -19.47
C SER A 396 -5.56 34.05 -19.94
N GLN A 397 -4.77 33.46 -19.05
CA GLN A 397 -3.83 32.39 -19.38
C GLN A 397 -4.44 30.98 -19.30
N LEU A 398 -5.66 30.85 -18.73
CA LEU A 398 -6.32 29.55 -18.56
C LEU A 398 -6.42 28.75 -19.86
N PRO A 399 -6.92 29.30 -20.98
CA PRO A 399 -7.00 28.57 -22.24
C PRO A 399 -5.65 28.18 -22.81
N LEU A 400 -4.61 29.00 -22.58
CA LEU A 400 -3.25 28.77 -23.06
C LEU A 400 -2.59 27.55 -22.41
N LEU A 401 -3.01 27.15 -21.20
CA LEU A 401 -2.50 25.94 -20.56
C LEU A 401 -2.72 24.67 -21.38
N LEU A 402 -3.70 24.68 -22.31
CA LEU A 402 -3.99 23.57 -23.21
C LEU A 402 -3.10 23.56 -24.46
N THR A 403 -2.70 24.73 -24.94
CA THR A 403 -1.94 24.90 -26.19
C THR A 403 -0.44 24.80 -25.95
N ASP A 404 0.04 25.27 -24.80
CA ASP A 404 1.47 25.49 -24.52
C ASP A 404 2.21 24.25 -23.96
N GLY A 405 1.51 23.15 -23.83
CA GLY A 405 2.04 21.80 -23.59
C GLY A 405 3.21 21.64 -22.62
N GLY A 406 3.30 22.55 -21.59
CA GLY A 406 4.30 22.45 -20.53
C GLY A 406 5.39 23.54 -20.55
N SER A 407 5.28 24.60 -21.35
CA SER A 407 6.21 25.75 -21.31
C SER A 407 5.99 26.60 -20.06
N VAL A 408 4.75 26.69 -19.55
CA VAL A 408 4.45 27.34 -18.27
C VAL A 408 4.82 26.39 -17.14
N ARG A 409 5.89 26.70 -16.43
CA ARG A 409 6.33 25.93 -15.24
C ARG A 409 5.80 26.61 -13.99
N GLY A 410 5.23 25.79 -13.08
CA GLY A 410 4.85 26.26 -11.74
C GLY A 410 6.05 26.79 -10.97
N ASN A 411 5.83 27.72 -10.04
CA ASN A 411 6.87 28.22 -9.15
C ASN A 411 7.20 27.15 -8.10
N ASP A 412 8.48 26.75 -8.05
CA ASP A 412 9.01 26.01 -6.93
C ASP A 412 9.09 26.93 -5.72
N SER A 413 8.35 26.63 -4.68
CA SER A 413 8.36 27.43 -3.45
C SER A 413 9.53 27.09 -2.54
N GLY A 414 10.32 26.02 -2.83
CA GLY A 414 11.34 25.49 -1.92
C GLY A 414 10.78 24.95 -0.60
N GLU A 415 9.61 25.42 -0.20
CA GLU A 415 8.87 25.01 0.99
C GLU A 415 7.52 24.44 0.58
N GLY A 416 7.12 23.29 1.18
CA GLY A 416 5.84 22.68 0.87
C GLY A 416 5.92 21.15 0.91
N VAL A 417 4.92 20.51 0.32
CA VAL A 417 4.76 19.06 0.25
C VAL A 417 5.06 18.57 -1.15
N GLY A 418 5.77 17.46 -1.26
CA GLY A 418 6.06 16.78 -2.52
C GLY A 418 5.02 15.72 -2.89
N TYR A 419 5.18 15.09 -4.05
CA TYR A 419 4.28 14.02 -4.51
C TYR A 419 4.25 12.84 -3.52
N SER A 420 5.40 12.43 -2.99
CA SER A 420 5.51 11.36 -2.00
C SER A 420 4.74 11.64 -0.71
N ASP A 421 4.65 12.91 -0.30
CA ASP A 421 3.88 13.29 0.89
C ASP A 421 2.37 13.12 0.68
N TYR A 422 1.87 13.41 -0.54
CA TYR A 422 0.48 13.12 -0.90
C TYR A 422 0.20 11.63 -0.99
N ILE A 423 1.11 10.84 -1.55
CA ILE A 423 1.00 9.37 -1.53
C ILE A 423 0.93 8.85 -0.10
N ARG A 424 1.78 9.34 0.80
CA ARG A 424 1.78 9.00 2.25
C ARG A 424 0.42 9.29 2.89
N MET A 425 -0.15 10.45 2.62
CA MET A 425 -1.48 10.84 3.09
C MET A 425 -2.55 9.88 2.56
N PHE A 426 -2.57 9.60 1.27
CA PHE A 426 -3.55 8.70 0.66
C PHE A 426 -3.44 7.27 1.18
N LEU A 427 -2.22 6.76 1.40
CA LEU A 427 -2.00 5.46 2.04
C LEU A 427 -2.55 5.43 3.48
N PHE A 428 -2.34 6.52 4.24
CA PHE A 428 -2.85 6.62 5.60
C PHE A 428 -4.38 6.60 5.66
N LEU A 429 -5.06 7.22 4.71
CA LEU A 429 -6.52 7.29 4.65
C LEU A 429 -7.16 5.96 4.20
N LYS A 430 -6.44 5.11 3.49
CA LYS A 430 -6.95 3.82 3.01
C LYS A 430 -7.03 2.76 4.11
N SER A 431 -7.87 1.74 3.86
CA SER A 431 -7.99 0.56 4.70
C SER A 431 -6.72 -0.29 4.68
N VAL A 432 -6.16 -0.59 5.85
CA VAL A 432 -4.93 -1.40 5.97
C VAL A 432 -5.06 -2.79 5.35
N PRO A 433 -6.16 -3.55 5.54
CA PRO A 433 -6.38 -4.82 4.87
C PRO A 433 -6.31 -4.74 3.34
N GLU A 434 -6.95 -3.72 2.75
CA GLU A 434 -6.97 -3.50 1.30
C GLU A 434 -5.57 -3.20 0.76
N ILE A 435 -4.85 -2.26 1.40
CA ILE A 435 -3.47 -1.93 1.06
C ILE A 435 -2.58 -3.16 1.15
N THR A 436 -2.71 -3.96 2.22
CA THR A 436 -1.85 -5.13 2.43
C THR A 436 -2.07 -6.18 1.34
N MET A 437 -3.31 -6.46 1.00
CA MET A 437 -3.59 -7.45 -0.05
C MET A 437 -3.06 -7.00 -1.42
N ARG A 438 -3.18 -5.71 -1.77
CA ARG A 438 -2.60 -5.17 -2.99
C ARG A 438 -1.06 -5.08 -2.93
N THR A 439 -0.49 -4.92 -1.75
CA THR A 439 0.96 -5.04 -1.56
C THR A 439 1.43 -6.45 -1.88
N LEU A 440 0.69 -7.47 -1.43
CA LEU A 440 1.00 -8.86 -1.76
C LEU A 440 0.84 -9.16 -3.26
N ASP A 441 -0.08 -8.49 -3.97
CA ASP A 441 -0.16 -8.56 -5.44
C ASP A 441 1.14 -8.07 -6.08
N CYS A 442 1.65 -6.90 -5.64
CA CYS A 442 2.92 -6.36 -6.14
C CYS A 442 4.09 -7.31 -5.84
N VAL A 443 4.12 -7.92 -4.66
CA VAL A 443 5.13 -8.92 -4.28
C VAL A 443 5.08 -10.14 -5.20
N GLU A 444 3.88 -10.68 -5.46
CA GLU A 444 3.72 -11.83 -6.38
C GLU A 444 4.17 -11.48 -7.80
N VAL A 445 3.69 -10.36 -8.35
CA VAL A 445 4.05 -9.91 -9.70
C VAL A 445 5.57 -9.74 -9.85
N ALA A 446 6.21 -9.14 -8.87
CA ALA A 446 7.66 -8.95 -8.89
C ALA A 446 8.44 -10.27 -8.78
N LEU A 447 7.98 -11.18 -7.91
CA LEU A 447 8.63 -12.49 -7.73
C LEU A 447 8.40 -13.42 -8.91
N HIS A 448 7.30 -13.30 -9.65
CA HIS A 448 7.02 -14.10 -10.83
C HIS A 448 8.07 -13.96 -11.93
N SER A 449 8.84 -12.87 -11.96
CA SER A 449 9.96 -12.71 -12.89
C SER A 449 11.05 -13.78 -12.72
N LYS A 450 11.24 -14.29 -11.50
CA LYS A 450 12.22 -15.33 -11.15
C LYS A 450 11.57 -16.64 -10.74
N HIS A 451 10.41 -16.57 -10.11
CA HIS A 451 9.67 -17.69 -9.51
C HIS A 451 8.21 -17.65 -9.93
N ILE A 452 7.94 -18.03 -11.18
CA ILE A 452 6.62 -17.97 -11.82
C ILE A 452 5.51 -18.71 -11.04
N LEU A 453 5.88 -19.67 -10.20
CA LEU A 453 4.96 -20.48 -9.40
C LEU A 453 4.79 -19.93 -7.96
N PHE A 454 5.41 -18.82 -7.60
CA PHE A 454 5.25 -18.26 -6.26
C PHE A 454 3.83 -17.75 -6.06
N GLN A 455 3.20 -18.11 -4.93
CA GLN A 455 1.89 -17.62 -4.51
C GLN A 455 1.93 -17.28 -3.03
N ALA A 456 1.51 -16.08 -2.67
CA ALA A 456 1.55 -15.60 -1.28
C ALA A 456 0.64 -16.41 -0.34
N ASP A 457 -0.48 -16.94 -0.85
CA ASP A 457 -1.40 -17.81 -0.12
C ASP A 457 -0.93 -19.27 0.00
N GLN A 458 0.24 -19.59 -0.57
CA GLN A 458 0.96 -20.86 -0.39
C GLN A 458 2.28 -20.68 0.38
N CYS A 459 2.51 -19.47 0.89
CA CYS A 459 3.70 -19.12 1.64
C CYS A 459 3.42 -19.23 3.14
N VAL A 460 4.04 -20.22 3.81
CA VAL A 460 3.79 -20.57 5.21
C VAL A 460 4.63 -19.69 6.13
N THR A 461 3.98 -19.09 7.12
CA THR A 461 4.61 -18.19 8.10
C THR A 461 4.63 -18.75 9.51
N LYS A 462 3.63 -19.52 9.90
CA LYS A 462 3.53 -20.14 11.23
C LYS A 462 3.02 -21.58 11.10
N LEU A 463 3.53 -22.46 11.93
CA LEU A 463 3.21 -23.88 11.93
C LEU A 463 3.07 -24.41 13.36
N GLU A 464 1.99 -25.14 13.62
CA GLU A 464 1.80 -25.92 14.82
C GLU A 464 1.71 -27.40 14.44
N ILE A 465 2.57 -28.22 15.00
CA ILE A 465 2.62 -29.66 14.78
C ILE A 465 2.36 -30.42 16.08
N GLN A 466 1.58 -31.49 16.00
CA GLN A 466 1.45 -32.51 17.03
C GLN A 466 2.39 -33.65 16.70
N ASN A 467 3.29 -33.96 17.61
CA ASN A 467 4.28 -35.00 17.49
C ASN A 467 3.90 -36.20 18.31
N LYS A 468 4.07 -37.40 17.77
CA LYS A 468 3.81 -38.65 18.48
C LYS A 468 5.05 -39.54 18.37
N ILE A 469 5.51 -40.01 19.51
CA ILE A 469 6.63 -40.94 19.62
C ILE A 469 6.24 -42.14 20.46
N ILE A 470 6.91 -43.26 20.22
CA ILE A 470 6.84 -44.44 21.06
C ILE A 470 8.12 -44.49 21.89
N VAL A 471 7.96 -44.28 23.20
CA VAL A 471 9.07 -44.37 24.15
C VAL A 471 9.19 -45.77 24.72
N TYR A 472 10.14 -45.97 25.63
CA TYR A 472 10.43 -47.24 26.29
C TYR A 472 9.15 -48.00 26.70
N LYS A 473 9.11 -49.32 26.51
CA LYS A 473 7.95 -50.20 26.76
C LYS A 473 6.65 -49.85 26.01
N ASN A 474 6.76 -49.32 24.78
CA ASN A 474 5.63 -48.96 23.92
C ASN A 474 4.67 -47.89 24.51
N LEU A 475 5.20 -47.04 25.39
CA LEU A 475 4.41 -45.90 25.88
C LEU A 475 4.31 -44.81 24.80
N ASN A 476 3.08 -44.50 24.40
CA ASN A 476 2.84 -43.37 23.48
C ASN A 476 3.01 -42.03 24.22
N TYR A 477 3.81 -41.14 23.65
CA TYR A 477 3.99 -39.80 24.14
C TYR A 477 3.66 -38.81 23.02
N GLN A 478 2.82 -37.82 23.30
CA GLN A 478 2.42 -36.79 22.35
C GLN A 478 2.76 -35.41 22.94
N TYR A 479 3.21 -34.50 22.06
CA TYR A 479 3.51 -33.14 22.45
C TYR A 479 3.37 -32.18 21.25
N PRO A 480 2.82 -30.96 21.45
CA PRO A 480 2.79 -29.94 20.41
C PRO A 480 4.12 -29.22 20.32
N VAL A 481 4.47 -28.75 19.12
CA VAL A 481 5.54 -27.80 18.86
C VAL A 481 4.99 -26.72 17.94
N TYR A 482 5.31 -25.49 18.28
CA TYR A 482 4.94 -24.30 17.51
C TYR A 482 6.21 -23.60 17.02
N PHE A 483 6.18 -23.11 15.80
CA PHE A 483 7.18 -22.22 15.26
C PHE A 483 6.54 -21.18 14.31
N GLY A 484 7.12 -19.99 14.25
CA GLY A 484 6.67 -18.92 13.37
C GLY A 484 7.73 -17.82 13.23
N TYR A 485 7.67 -17.13 12.12
CA TYR A 485 8.42 -15.88 11.93
C TYR A 485 7.69 -14.74 12.63
N GLU A 486 8.38 -14.01 13.49
CA GLU A 486 7.84 -12.89 14.28
C GLU A 486 8.60 -11.60 14.01
#